data_3aeea6c4bf8caa6c97301a5df249c810
#
_entry.id   3aeea6c4bf8caa6c97301a5df249c810
#
_cell.length_a   1.000
_cell.length_b   1.000
_cell.length_c   1.000
_cell.angle_alpha   90.00
_cell.angle_beta   90.00
_cell.angle_gamma   90.00
#
_symmetry.space_group_name_H-M   'P 1'
#
loop_
_entity.id
_entity.type
_entity.pdbx_description
1 polymer ?
#
loop_
_entity_poly.entity_id
_entity_poly.type
_entity_poly.pdbx_seq_one_letter_code
_entity_poly.pdbx_strand_id
1 'polypeptide(L)'
;MFICMILASALFVIFAILFLTAGDSLAKALIVCNVEIQTETIKKTQIEMNLLAEQMKKSGQQDKKKLKQGKVLKKKQDEARKQLEILKKGKISVLDIIPLAGYRMIQILDWDGTSDVVKKLNQKCIQFKEKKEAINYTYYLLASLMGNLLLGAVMLFLGMGFGFAMQMGTRSIIIGVACFAVFALIGYLPYDSVSQIVTKRQEDISRQFPQVMSKLTLLTVAGMEVSQAWKLASVSGTGTLYEEMNRVLLDFDNNVSPVEAYSRFITKCNNLYTTKLATAIIQNTSKGTSEIVSLFRQLNDESWLEHKHDARRMGEKIQSKLLLPTMLMFAGIIILIIVPVMSGFNF
;
A
#
# COMPACT_ATOMS: atom_id res chain seq x y z
N MET A 1 -26.85 1.33 -32.66
CA MET A 1 -25.69 0.51 -33.03
C MET A 1 -24.56 1.35 -33.60
N PHE A 2 -24.73 1.99 -34.77
CA PHE A 2 -23.66 2.76 -35.46
C PHE A 2 -23.02 3.86 -34.58
N ILE A 3 -23.83 4.63 -33.83
CA ILE A 3 -23.34 5.69 -32.93
C ILE A 3 -22.41 5.13 -31.85
N CYS A 4 -22.74 4.01 -31.20
CA CYS A 4 -21.89 3.38 -30.18
C CYS A 4 -20.57 2.87 -30.78
N MET A 5 -20.61 2.29 -31.98
CA MET A 5 -19.39 1.83 -32.66
C MET A 5 -18.49 3.01 -33.11
N ILE A 6 -19.10 4.10 -33.59
CA ILE A 6 -18.35 5.32 -33.94
C ILE A 6 -17.70 5.91 -32.68
N LEU A 7 -18.42 6.01 -31.56
CA LEU A 7 -17.86 6.50 -30.30
C LEU A 7 -16.74 5.61 -29.77
N ALA A 8 -16.92 4.29 -29.86
CA ALA A 8 -15.87 3.34 -29.47
C ALA A 8 -14.61 3.50 -30.34
N SER A 9 -14.78 3.61 -31.67
CA SER A 9 -13.65 3.81 -32.60
C SER A 9 -12.97 5.15 -32.36
N ALA A 10 -13.72 6.23 -32.13
CA ALA A 10 -13.17 7.54 -31.80
C ALA A 10 -12.35 7.52 -30.50
N LEU A 11 -12.86 6.91 -29.44
CA LEU A 11 -12.13 6.75 -28.17
C LEU A 11 -10.89 5.86 -28.32
N PHE A 12 -10.97 4.81 -29.12
CA PHE A 12 -9.81 3.96 -29.43
C PHE A 12 -8.73 4.71 -30.22
N VAL A 13 -9.13 5.54 -31.20
CA VAL A 13 -8.20 6.41 -31.93
C VAL A 13 -7.56 7.43 -30.99
N ILE A 14 -8.33 8.04 -30.09
CA ILE A 14 -7.80 8.94 -29.05
C ILE A 14 -6.77 8.21 -28.18
N PHE A 15 -7.09 7.01 -27.72
CA PHE A 15 -6.16 6.19 -26.95
C PHE A 15 -4.88 5.89 -27.72
N ALA A 16 -4.98 5.50 -28.99
CA ALA A 16 -3.83 5.25 -29.85
C ALA A 16 -2.98 6.50 -30.09
N ILE A 17 -3.60 7.66 -30.30
CA ILE A 17 -2.91 8.94 -30.45
C ILE A 17 -2.18 9.32 -29.15
N LEU A 18 -2.83 9.18 -28.00
CA LEU A 18 -2.22 9.42 -26.69
C LEU A 18 -1.02 8.50 -26.45
N PHE A 19 -1.12 7.24 -26.86
CA PHE A 19 -0.01 6.29 -26.78
C PHE A 19 1.16 6.68 -27.68
N LEU A 20 0.90 7.01 -28.95
CA LEU A 20 1.94 7.37 -29.92
C LEU A 20 2.61 8.72 -29.60
N THR A 21 1.88 9.64 -28.99
CA THR A 21 2.41 10.95 -28.57
C THR A 21 3.09 10.93 -27.19
N ALA A 22 2.98 9.83 -26.45
CA ALA A 22 3.73 9.61 -25.21
C ALA A 22 5.21 9.42 -25.57
N GLY A 23 6.00 10.48 -25.45
CA GLY A 23 7.38 10.51 -25.92
C GLY A 23 8.32 9.55 -25.17
N ASP A 24 9.49 9.26 -25.76
CA ASP A 24 10.52 8.33 -25.24
C ASP A 24 11.02 8.64 -23.82
N SER A 25 11.03 9.90 -23.41
CA SER A 25 11.44 10.32 -22.06
C SER A 25 10.55 9.75 -20.97
N LEU A 26 9.27 9.60 -21.28
CA LEU A 26 8.24 9.10 -20.41
C LEU A 26 8.27 7.59 -20.30
N ALA A 27 8.46 6.92 -21.43
CA ALA A 27 8.66 5.47 -21.47
C ALA A 27 9.87 5.09 -20.59
N LYS A 28 10.97 5.86 -20.66
CA LYS A 28 12.16 5.65 -19.82
C LYS A 28 11.86 5.83 -18.33
N ALA A 29 11.14 6.88 -17.94
CA ALA A 29 10.76 7.11 -16.54
C ALA A 29 9.88 5.99 -15.97
N LEU A 30 8.89 5.52 -16.74
CA LEU A 30 8.04 4.39 -16.37
C LEU A 30 8.80 3.06 -16.31
N ILE A 31 9.72 2.82 -17.24
CA ILE A 31 10.60 1.64 -17.20
C ILE A 31 11.47 1.66 -15.95
N VAL A 32 12.06 2.80 -15.59
CA VAL A 32 12.86 2.94 -14.37
C VAL A 32 12.00 2.65 -13.13
N CYS A 33 10.79 3.21 -13.05
CA CYS A 33 9.87 2.96 -11.95
C CYS A 33 9.47 1.48 -11.85
N ASN A 34 9.19 0.82 -12.96
CA ASN A 34 8.86 -0.61 -13.00
C ASN A 34 10.06 -1.49 -12.63
N VAL A 35 11.28 -1.13 -13.05
CA VAL A 35 12.52 -1.82 -12.65
C VAL A 35 12.71 -1.73 -11.13
N GLU A 36 12.47 -0.57 -10.52
CA GLU A 36 12.55 -0.39 -9.08
C GLU A 36 11.51 -1.24 -8.34
N ILE A 37 10.25 -1.23 -8.79
CA ILE A 37 9.18 -2.05 -8.21
C ILE A 37 9.55 -3.54 -8.25
N GLN A 38 10.04 -4.04 -9.38
CA GLN A 38 10.43 -5.44 -9.51
C GLN A 38 11.65 -5.78 -8.65
N THR A 39 12.62 -4.88 -8.57
CA THR A 39 13.80 -5.06 -7.72
C THR A 39 13.43 -5.10 -6.24
N GLU A 40 12.53 -4.24 -5.80
CA GLU A 40 12.02 -4.24 -4.42
C GLU A 40 11.22 -5.50 -4.11
N THR A 41 10.40 -5.97 -5.05
CA THR A 41 9.65 -7.22 -4.93
C THR A 41 10.59 -8.42 -4.76
N ILE A 42 11.68 -8.48 -5.54
CA ILE A 42 12.70 -9.53 -5.43
C ILE A 42 13.39 -9.47 -4.06
N LYS A 43 13.76 -8.28 -3.57
CA LYS A 43 14.37 -8.12 -2.24
C LYS A 43 13.42 -8.57 -1.12
N LYS A 44 12.17 -8.13 -1.14
CA LYS A 44 11.16 -8.52 -0.12
C LYS A 44 10.91 -10.03 -0.11
N THR A 45 10.69 -10.63 -1.27
CA THR A 45 10.49 -12.09 -1.37
C THR A 45 11.71 -12.88 -0.92
N GLN A 46 12.93 -12.36 -1.14
CA GLN A 46 14.16 -12.98 -0.65
C GLN A 46 14.24 -12.94 0.88
N ILE A 47 13.93 -11.81 1.51
CA ILE A 47 13.90 -11.66 2.97
C ILE A 47 12.85 -12.59 3.59
N GLU A 48 11.65 -12.64 3.01
CA GLU A 48 10.60 -13.55 3.49
C GLU A 48 10.99 -15.03 3.35
N MET A 49 11.66 -15.42 2.28
CA MET A 49 12.18 -16.77 2.10
C MET A 49 13.26 -17.11 3.14
N ASN A 50 14.17 -16.18 3.43
CA ASN A 50 15.20 -16.38 4.46
C ASN A 50 14.58 -16.53 5.85
N LEU A 51 13.59 -15.70 6.22
CA LEU A 51 12.85 -15.80 7.47
C LEU A 51 12.10 -17.13 7.60
N LEU A 52 11.44 -17.58 6.52
CA LEU A 52 10.79 -18.88 6.48
C LEU A 52 11.79 -20.04 6.63
N ALA A 53 12.96 -19.95 6.01
CA ALA A 53 14.02 -20.94 6.13
C ALA A 53 14.57 -21.03 7.57
N GLU A 54 14.76 -19.91 8.24
CA GLU A 54 15.16 -19.87 9.65
C GLU A 54 14.08 -20.44 10.58
N GLN A 55 12.82 -20.12 10.34
CA GLN A 55 11.69 -20.67 11.09
C GLN A 55 11.55 -22.19 10.89
N MET A 56 11.84 -22.71 9.70
CA MET A 56 11.86 -24.15 9.42
C MET A 56 13.03 -24.85 10.12
N LYS A 57 14.20 -24.21 10.17
CA LYS A 57 15.37 -24.74 10.93
C LYS A 57 15.11 -24.80 12.44
N LYS A 58 14.42 -23.80 13.01
CA LYS A 58 14.11 -23.75 14.45
C LYS A 58 12.99 -24.69 14.87
N SER A 59 12.04 -25.02 13.99
CA SER A 59 10.87 -25.85 14.33
C SER A 59 11.06 -27.36 14.14
N GLY A 60 12.15 -27.80 13.51
CA GLY A 60 12.47 -29.23 13.32
C GLY A 60 11.42 -30.07 12.57
N GLN A 61 10.26 -29.51 12.24
CA GLN A 61 9.16 -30.18 11.56
C GLN A 61 8.95 -29.62 10.14
N GLN A 62 8.85 -30.51 9.18
CA GLN A 62 8.43 -30.21 7.80
C GLN A 62 6.95 -29.82 7.77
N ASP A 63 6.64 -28.56 8.04
CA ASP A 63 5.30 -28.04 7.97
C ASP A 63 4.88 -27.87 6.50
N LYS A 64 4.01 -28.75 6.00
CA LYS A 64 3.51 -28.74 4.61
C LYS A 64 2.98 -27.36 4.17
N LYS A 65 2.45 -26.58 5.14
CA LYS A 65 1.92 -25.23 4.90
C LYS A 65 3.04 -24.23 4.60
N LYS A 66 4.13 -24.29 5.35
CA LYS A 66 5.33 -23.45 5.13
C LYS A 66 6.04 -23.80 3.82
N LEU A 67 6.08 -25.09 3.47
CA LEU A 67 6.64 -25.55 2.20
C LEU A 67 5.82 -25.02 0.98
N LYS A 68 4.48 -24.98 1.08
CA LYS A 68 3.62 -24.36 0.06
C LYS A 68 3.86 -22.85 -0.05
N GLN A 69 4.00 -22.14 1.07
CA GLN A 69 4.32 -20.71 1.09
C GLN A 69 5.67 -20.42 0.44
N GLY A 70 6.71 -21.21 0.73
CA GLY A 70 8.01 -21.08 0.09
C GLY A 70 7.97 -21.28 -1.45
N LYS A 71 7.17 -22.25 -1.94
CA LYS A 71 6.97 -22.45 -3.38
C LYS A 71 6.26 -21.25 -4.05
N VAL A 72 5.26 -20.66 -3.40
CA VAL A 72 4.54 -19.48 -3.90
C VAL A 72 5.46 -18.27 -3.96
N LEU A 73 6.27 -18.04 -2.91
CA LEU A 73 7.25 -16.95 -2.87
C LEU A 73 8.32 -17.11 -3.96
N LYS A 74 8.83 -18.33 -4.15
CA LYS A 74 9.80 -18.63 -5.21
C LYS A 74 9.21 -18.35 -6.60
N LYS A 75 7.95 -18.76 -6.85
CA LYS A 75 7.27 -18.48 -8.12
C LYS A 75 7.12 -16.96 -8.36
N LYS A 76 6.72 -16.19 -7.34
CA LYS A 76 6.65 -14.73 -7.42
C LYS A 76 8.01 -14.11 -7.71
N GLN A 77 9.06 -14.61 -7.09
CA GLN A 77 10.42 -14.11 -7.33
C GLN A 77 10.90 -14.39 -8.76
N ASP A 78 10.64 -15.60 -9.28
CA ASP A 78 11.02 -15.98 -10.65
C ASP A 78 10.23 -15.16 -11.70
N GLU A 79 8.95 -14.89 -11.45
CA GLU A 79 8.14 -14.00 -12.29
C GLU A 79 8.68 -12.57 -12.28
N ALA A 80 9.01 -12.03 -11.09
CA ALA A 80 9.60 -10.69 -10.96
C ALA A 80 10.96 -10.59 -11.66
N ARG A 81 11.82 -11.62 -11.57
CA ARG A 81 13.10 -11.68 -12.30
C ARG A 81 12.92 -11.69 -13.82
N LYS A 82 11.96 -12.46 -14.34
CA LYS A 82 11.65 -12.50 -15.77
C LYS A 82 11.17 -11.12 -16.27
N GLN A 83 10.28 -10.48 -15.52
CA GLN A 83 9.81 -9.12 -15.86
C GLN A 83 10.96 -8.10 -15.83
N LEU A 84 11.85 -8.19 -14.85
CA LEU A 84 13.02 -7.32 -14.74
C LEU A 84 13.98 -7.50 -15.94
N GLU A 85 14.18 -8.72 -16.43
CA GLU A 85 14.97 -8.95 -17.65
C GLU A 85 14.34 -8.36 -18.91
N ILE A 86 13.00 -8.45 -19.04
CA ILE A 86 12.26 -7.86 -20.16
C ILE A 86 12.37 -6.34 -20.12
N LEU A 87 12.20 -5.72 -18.95
CA LEU A 87 12.32 -4.28 -18.75
C LEU A 87 13.76 -3.77 -19.01
N LYS A 88 14.78 -4.50 -18.58
CA LYS A 88 16.19 -4.16 -18.87
C LYS A 88 16.54 -4.21 -20.36
N LYS A 89 15.84 -5.03 -21.14
CA LYS A 89 15.99 -5.09 -22.61
C LYS A 89 15.26 -3.94 -23.33
N GLY A 90 14.68 -2.99 -22.60
CA GLY A 90 13.96 -1.83 -23.16
C GLY A 90 12.69 -2.20 -23.92
N LYS A 91 12.20 -3.44 -23.84
CA LYS A 91 10.93 -3.84 -24.43
C LYS A 91 9.80 -3.39 -23.53
N ILE A 92 8.97 -2.50 -24.04
CA ILE A 92 7.72 -2.07 -23.38
C ILE A 92 6.80 -3.29 -23.34
N SER A 93 6.40 -3.72 -22.16
CA SER A 93 5.39 -4.76 -21.99
C SER A 93 4.04 -4.24 -22.49
N VAL A 94 3.20 -5.12 -23.01
CA VAL A 94 1.82 -4.78 -23.40
C VAL A 94 1.05 -4.15 -22.23
N LEU A 95 1.37 -4.54 -21.00
CA LEU A 95 0.80 -3.97 -19.76
C LEU A 95 1.25 -2.53 -19.49
N ASP A 96 2.40 -2.11 -20.01
CA ASP A 96 2.93 -0.75 -19.83
C ASP A 96 2.34 0.26 -20.81
N ILE A 97 1.64 -0.20 -21.87
CA ILE A 97 0.95 0.65 -22.84
C ILE A 97 -0.16 1.46 -22.16
N ILE A 98 -0.89 0.84 -21.23
CA ILE A 98 -2.03 1.47 -20.54
C ILE A 98 -1.57 2.67 -19.68
N PRO A 99 -0.56 2.53 -18.79
CA PRO A 99 -0.02 3.67 -18.05
C PRO A 99 0.57 4.78 -18.93
N LEU A 100 1.17 4.44 -20.08
CA LEU A 100 1.72 5.45 -21.00
C LEU A 100 0.64 6.37 -21.57
N ALA A 101 -0.45 5.80 -22.07
CA ALA A 101 -1.58 6.58 -22.58
C ALA A 101 -2.23 7.42 -21.46
N GLY A 102 -2.40 6.86 -20.28
CA GLY A 102 -2.94 7.56 -19.11
C GLY A 102 -2.06 8.72 -18.64
N TYR A 103 -0.75 8.59 -18.70
CA TYR A 103 0.15 9.67 -18.30
C TYR A 103 0.06 10.87 -19.26
N ARG A 104 -0.04 10.63 -20.57
CA ARG A 104 -0.23 11.71 -21.54
C ARG A 104 -1.53 12.46 -21.28
N MET A 105 -2.58 11.75 -20.88
CA MET A 105 -3.84 12.37 -20.48
C MET A 105 -3.68 13.27 -19.25
N ILE A 106 -2.89 12.85 -18.25
CA ILE A 106 -2.58 13.67 -17.06
C ILE A 106 -1.88 14.97 -17.47
N GLN A 107 -0.94 14.93 -18.43
CA GLN A 107 -0.27 16.11 -18.93
C GLN A 107 -1.22 17.07 -19.67
N ILE A 108 -2.15 16.54 -20.47
CA ILE A 108 -3.13 17.37 -21.21
C ILE A 108 -4.13 18.02 -20.26
N LEU A 109 -4.48 17.35 -19.16
CA LEU A 109 -5.38 17.87 -18.13
C LEU A 109 -4.70 18.84 -17.14
N ASP A 110 -3.40 19.14 -17.35
CA ASP A 110 -2.61 20.01 -16.45
C ASP A 110 -2.68 19.55 -14.98
N TRP A 111 -2.79 18.24 -14.78
CA TRP A 111 -2.74 17.65 -13.44
C TRP A 111 -1.30 17.60 -12.94
N ASP A 112 -0.65 18.73 -12.98
CA ASP A 112 0.68 18.90 -12.42
C ASP A 112 0.66 18.74 -10.91
N GLY A 113 1.83 18.55 -10.28
CA GLY A 113 1.99 18.26 -8.87
C GLY A 113 1.32 19.22 -7.86
N THR A 114 0.56 20.22 -8.36
CA THR A 114 -0.25 21.16 -7.59
C THR A 114 -1.63 20.63 -7.20
N SER A 115 -2.15 19.59 -7.89
CA SER A 115 -3.45 18.98 -7.58
C SER A 115 -3.43 18.33 -6.18
N ASP A 116 -4.47 18.56 -5.39
CA ASP A 116 -4.62 18.00 -4.04
C ASP A 116 -4.59 16.47 -4.03
N VAL A 117 -5.07 15.83 -5.09
CA VAL A 117 -5.06 14.37 -5.25
C VAL A 117 -3.63 13.86 -5.38
N VAL A 118 -2.82 14.51 -6.25
CA VAL A 118 -1.40 14.16 -6.44
C VAL A 118 -0.62 14.37 -5.15
N LYS A 119 -0.84 15.49 -4.46
CA LYS A 119 -0.17 15.80 -3.18
C LYS A 119 -0.50 14.77 -2.11
N LYS A 120 -1.78 14.43 -1.91
CA LYS A 120 -2.22 13.43 -0.92
C LYS A 120 -1.65 12.04 -1.22
N LEU A 121 -1.66 11.64 -2.49
CA LEU A 121 -1.10 10.34 -2.90
C LEU A 121 0.41 10.32 -2.75
N ASN A 122 1.10 11.39 -3.13
CA ASN A 122 2.55 11.51 -2.97
C ASN A 122 2.96 11.48 -1.49
N GLN A 123 2.23 12.14 -0.60
CA GLN A 123 2.45 12.07 0.85
C GLN A 123 2.34 10.63 1.39
N LYS A 124 1.41 9.82 0.86
CA LYS A 124 1.34 8.40 1.19
C LYS A 124 2.55 7.63 0.66
N CYS A 125 2.96 7.90 -0.58
CA CYS A 125 4.09 7.21 -1.21
C CYS A 125 5.43 7.53 -0.54
N ILE A 126 5.65 8.76 -0.06
CA ILE A 126 6.87 9.18 0.65
C ILE A 126 7.10 8.37 1.94
N GLN A 127 6.04 7.84 2.56
CA GLN A 127 6.18 7.05 3.79
C GLN A 127 6.96 5.73 3.58
N PHE A 128 6.91 5.14 2.39
CA PHE A 128 7.56 3.85 2.12
C PHE A 128 8.59 3.89 0.99
N LYS A 129 8.64 4.99 0.20
CA LYS A 129 9.64 5.21 -0.86
C LYS A 129 10.46 6.45 -0.59
N GLU A 130 11.63 6.57 -1.24
CA GLU A 130 12.40 7.80 -1.22
C GLU A 130 11.67 8.93 -1.95
N LYS A 131 11.95 10.18 -1.60
CA LYS A 131 11.20 11.35 -2.09
C LYS A 131 11.13 11.44 -3.62
N LYS A 132 12.24 11.15 -4.31
CA LYS A 132 12.30 11.16 -5.79
C LYS A 132 11.51 10.01 -6.40
N GLU A 133 11.64 8.82 -5.84
CA GLU A 133 10.92 7.62 -6.29
C GLU A 133 9.41 7.70 -6.01
N ALA A 134 9.03 8.33 -4.89
CA ALA A 134 7.63 8.50 -4.51
C ALA A 134 6.85 9.34 -5.53
N ILE A 135 7.47 10.39 -6.07
CA ILE A 135 6.86 11.24 -7.11
C ILE A 135 6.61 10.41 -8.38
N ASN A 136 7.63 9.69 -8.86
CA ASN A 136 7.53 8.85 -10.05
C ASN A 136 6.47 7.75 -9.89
N TYR A 137 6.44 7.13 -8.71
CA TYR A 137 5.46 6.09 -8.39
C TYR A 137 4.03 6.65 -8.31
N THR A 138 3.86 7.86 -7.79
CA THR A 138 2.57 8.56 -7.74
C THR A 138 2.02 8.81 -9.14
N TYR A 139 2.87 9.30 -10.05
CA TYR A 139 2.47 9.49 -11.45
C TYR A 139 2.16 8.18 -12.16
N TYR A 140 2.92 7.12 -11.88
CA TYR A 140 2.64 5.79 -12.41
C TYR A 140 1.25 5.26 -11.99
N LEU A 141 0.89 5.42 -10.71
CA LEU A 141 -0.41 5.00 -10.18
C LEU A 141 -1.57 5.77 -10.85
N LEU A 142 -1.43 7.10 -10.94
CA LEU A 142 -2.43 7.94 -11.59
C LEU A 142 -2.55 7.63 -13.09
N ALA A 143 -1.43 7.44 -13.76
CA ALA A 143 -1.38 7.05 -15.15
C ALA A 143 -2.03 5.70 -15.42
N SER A 144 -1.78 4.72 -14.55
CA SER A 144 -2.43 3.41 -14.61
C SER A 144 -3.94 3.52 -14.43
N LEU A 145 -4.40 4.33 -13.47
CA LEU A 145 -5.83 4.55 -13.23
C LEU A 145 -6.50 5.21 -14.43
N MET A 146 -5.93 6.30 -14.95
CA MET A 146 -6.48 7.02 -16.10
C MET A 146 -6.47 6.18 -17.37
N GLY A 147 -5.39 5.43 -17.63
CA GLY A 147 -5.31 4.54 -18.78
C GLY A 147 -6.36 3.43 -18.74
N ASN A 148 -6.58 2.81 -17.56
CA ASN A 148 -7.62 1.80 -17.39
C ASN A 148 -9.04 2.37 -17.51
N LEU A 149 -9.30 3.59 -17.03
CA LEU A 149 -10.59 4.26 -17.22
C LEU A 149 -10.88 4.54 -18.68
N LEU A 150 -9.89 5.02 -19.44
CA LEU A 150 -10.02 5.24 -20.90
C LEU A 150 -10.34 3.93 -21.63
N LEU A 151 -9.59 2.86 -21.31
CA LEU A 151 -9.78 1.56 -21.93
C LEU A 151 -11.12 0.96 -21.55
N GLY A 152 -11.56 1.15 -20.29
CA GLY A 152 -12.89 0.80 -19.82
C GLY A 152 -13.99 1.52 -20.58
N ALA A 153 -13.84 2.82 -20.88
CA ALA A 153 -14.79 3.57 -21.68
C ALA A 153 -14.91 3.04 -23.13
N VAL A 154 -13.78 2.67 -23.74
CA VAL A 154 -13.79 2.00 -25.05
C VAL A 154 -14.59 0.70 -24.98
N MET A 155 -14.32 -0.14 -23.97
CA MET A 155 -15.00 -1.42 -23.79
C MET A 155 -16.48 -1.26 -23.46
N LEU A 156 -16.88 -0.19 -22.76
CA LEU A 156 -18.29 0.14 -22.52
C LEU A 156 -19.05 0.32 -23.85
N PHE A 157 -18.53 1.17 -24.74
CA PHE A 157 -19.19 1.43 -26.02
C PHE A 157 -19.12 0.25 -26.98
N LEU A 158 -18.03 -0.53 -26.98
CA LEU A 158 -17.93 -1.77 -27.75
C LEU A 158 -18.93 -2.82 -27.24
N GLY A 159 -19.03 -3.02 -25.93
CA GLY A 159 -19.97 -3.97 -25.32
C GLY A 159 -21.44 -3.59 -25.60
N MET A 160 -21.76 -2.30 -25.51
CA MET A 160 -23.08 -1.81 -25.90
C MET A 160 -23.36 -2.01 -27.40
N GLY A 161 -22.39 -1.68 -28.28
CA GLY A 161 -22.51 -1.84 -29.72
C GLY A 161 -22.72 -3.29 -30.14
N PHE A 162 -21.93 -4.21 -29.56
CA PHE A 162 -22.06 -5.64 -29.79
C PHE A 162 -23.41 -6.21 -29.32
N GLY A 163 -23.85 -5.82 -28.12
CA GLY A 163 -25.13 -6.26 -27.58
C GLY A 163 -26.32 -5.75 -28.38
N PHE A 164 -26.27 -4.53 -28.94
CA PHE A 164 -27.27 -4.02 -29.88
C PHE A 164 -27.24 -4.78 -31.21
N ALA A 165 -26.06 -5.18 -31.71
CA ALA A 165 -25.94 -5.98 -32.93
C ALA A 165 -26.57 -7.37 -32.75
N MET A 166 -26.49 -7.96 -31.57
CA MET A 166 -27.10 -9.24 -31.22
C MET A 166 -28.59 -9.12 -30.82
N GLN A 167 -29.21 -7.97 -31.01
CA GLN A 167 -30.62 -7.69 -30.67
C GLN A 167 -30.99 -7.96 -29.19
N MET A 168 -30.01 -7.84 -28.28
CA MET A 168 -30.21 -8.10 -26.85
C MET A 168 -30.96 -7.00 -26.10
N GLY A 169 -31.37 -5.92 -26.78
CA GLY A 169 -32.15 -4.83 -26.19
C GLY A 169 -31.44 -4.17 -24.99
N THR A 170 -32.15 -4.03 -23.86
CA THR A 170 -31.62 -3.41 -22.63
C THR A 170 -30.47 -4.21 -22.00
N ARG A 171 -30.33 -5.50 -22.28
CA ARG A 171 -29.22 -6.33 -21.79
C ARG A 171 -27.85 -5.89 -22.32
N SER A 172 -27.82 -5.22 -23.49
CA SER A 172 -26.57 -4.68 -24.06
C SER A 172 -25.93 -3.59 -23.17
N ILE A 173 -26.77 -2.79 -22.50
CA ILE A 173 -26.31 -1.75 -21.56
C ILE A 173 -25.62 -2.41 -20.35
N ILE A 174 -26.23 -3.47 -19.83
CA ILE A 174 -25.69 -4.22 -18.68
C ILE A 174 -24.31 -4.79 -19.00
N ILE A 175 -24.14 -5.36 -20.21
CA ILE A 175 -22.84 -5.90 -20.66
C ILE A 175 -21.79 -4.79 -20.76
N GLY A 176 -22.10 -3.67 -21.36
CA GLY A 176 -21.19 -2.52 -21.47
C GLY A 176 -20.76 -1.99 -20.10
N VAL A 177 -21.71 -1.79 -19.20
CA VAL A 177 -21.45 -1.31 -17.83
C VAL A 177 -20.63 -2.33 -17.03
N ALA A 178 -20.90 -3.62 -17.18
CA ALA A 178 -20.13 -4.67 -16.51
C ALA A 178 -18.65 -4.67 -16.99
N CYS A 179 -18.41 -4.57 -18.29
CA CYS A 179 -17.07 -4.44 -18.83
C CYS A 179 -16.35 -3.19 -18.30
N PHE A 180 -17.01 -2.04 -18.29
CA PHE A 180 -16.45 -0.80 -17.71
C PHE A 180 -16.06 -0.98 -16.24
N ALA A 181 -16.97 -1.57 -15.44
CA ALA A 181 -16.73 -1.80 -14.02
C ALA A 181 -15.51 -2.69 -13.77
N VAL A 182 -15.28 -3.72 -14.58
CA VAL A 182 -14.09 -4.59 -14.47
C VAL A 182 -12.81 -3.79 -14.72
N PHE A 183 -12.74 -2.99 -15.78
CA PHE A 183 -11.55 -2.17 -16.07
C PHE A 183 -11.33 -1.07 -15.03
N ALA A 184 -12.39 -0.44 -14.52
CA ALA A 184 -12.32 0.53 -13.43
C ALA A 184 -11.78 -0.11 -12.14
N LEU A 185 -12.23 -1.32 -11.80
CA LEU A 185 -11.71 -2.08 -10.67
C LEU A 185 -10.22 -2.42 -10.84
N ILE A 186 -9.81 -2.90 -12.01
CA ILE A 186 -8.40 -3.20 -12.30
C ILE A 186 -7.52 -1.93 -12.14
N GLY A 187 -8.00 -0.78 -12.60
CA GLY A 187 -7.29 0.50 -12.43
C GLY A 187 -7.23 0.98 -10.97
N TYR A 188 -8.25 0.66 -10.16
CA TYR A 188 -8.32 1.06 -8.76
C TYR A 188 -7.45 0.19 -7.82
N LEU A 189 -7.21 -1.09 -8.18
CA LEU A 189 -6.44 -2.02 -7.35
C LEU A 189 -5.04 -1.51 -6.92
N PRO A 190 -4.20 -0.93 -7.80
CA PRO A 190 -2.90 -0.40 -7.41
C PRO A 190 -3.01 0.76 -6.42
N TYR A 191 -4.04 1.61 -6.55
CA TYR A 191 -4.30 2.72 -5.64
C TYR A 191 -4.68 2.23 -4.23
N ASP A 192 -5.55 1.24 -4.14
CA ASP A 192 -5.97 0.63 -2.87
C ASP A 192 -4.80 -0.09 -2.18
N SER A 193 -3.94 -0.76 -2.95
CA SER A 193 -2.74 -1.42 -2.44
C SER A 193 -1.81 -0.46 -1.68
N VAL A 194 -1.64 0.78 -2.17
CA VAL A 194 -0.84 1.81 -1.48
C VAL A 194 -1.46 2.17 -0.12
N SER A 195 -2.77 2.35 -0.09
CA SER A 195 -3.49 2.65 1.16
C SER A 195 -3.33 1.53 2.18
N GLN A 196 -3.43 0.28 1.74
CA GLN A 196 -3.24 -0.90 2.60
C GLN A 196 -1.81 -1.02 3.12
N ILE A 197 -0.80 -0.77 2.26
CA ILE A 197 0.62 -0.77 2.66
C ILE A 197 0.87 0.29 3.74
N VAL A 198 0.38 1.50 3.54
CA VAL A 198 0.54 2.60 4.49
C VAL A 198 -0.15 2.30 5.82
N THR A 199 -1.40 1.82 5.79
CA THR A 199 -2.15 1.46 7.00
C THR A 199 -1.43 0.36 7.78
N LYS A 200 -1.02 -0.71 7.10
CA LYS A 200 -0.29 -1.81 7.73
C LYS A 200 1.03 -1.33 8.34
N ARG A 201 1.76 -0.45 7.63
CA ARG A 201 3.00 0.15 8.13
C ARG A 201 2.77 0.99 9.39
N GLN A 202 1.70 1.78 9.43
CA GLN A 202 1.34 2.58 10.59
C GLN A 202 0.91 1.71 11.78
N GLU A 203 0.16 0.63 11.54
CA GLU A 203 -0.19 -0.36 12.57
C GLU A 203 1.06 -1.04 13.15
N ASP A 204 2.02 -1.44 12.30
CA ASP A 204 3.28 -2.05 12.74
C ASP A 204 4.11 -1.07 13.58
N ILE A 205 4.20 0.21 13.18
CA ILE A 205 4.88 1.26 13.94
C ILE A 205 4.19 1.46 15.30
N SER A 206 2.86 1.61 15.34
CA SER A 206 2.11 1.78 16.58
C SER A 206 2.29 0.61 17.55
N ARG A 207 2.37 -0.61 17.03
CA ARG A 207 2.60 -1.82 17.84
C ARG A 207 4.00 -1.89 18.42
N GLN A 208 5.01 -1.42 17.69
CA GLN A 208 6.41 -1.45 18.12
C GLN A 208 6.77 -0.27 19.03
N PHE A 209 6.05 0.85 18.93
CA PHE A 209 6.37 2.09 19.62
C PHE A 209 6.47 1.96 21.16
N PRO A 210 5.56 1.29 21.88
CA PRO A 210 5.66 1.18 23.35
C PRO A 210 6.94 0.49 23.81
N GLN A 211 7.40 -0.53 23.09
CA GLN A 211 8.62 -1.25 23.41
C GLN A 211 9.87 -0.38 23.22
N VAL A 212 9.92 0.36 22.11
CA VAL A 212 10.99 1.33 21.83
C VAL A 212 10.99 2.43 22.88
N MET A 213 9.80 2.98 23.19
CA MET A 213 9.67 4.05 24.16
C MET A 213 10.10 3.64 25.57
N SER A 214 9.73 2.43 26.01
CA SER A 214 10.17 1.87 27.30
C SER A 214 11.69 1.77 27.36
N LYS A 215 12.35 1.31 26.28
CA LYS A 215 13.82 1.26 26.25
C LYS A 215 14.47 2.63 26.28
N LEU A 216 13.99 3.56 25.45
CA LEU A 216 14.49 4.94 25.46
C LEU A 216 14.34 5.58 26.83
N THR A 217 13.17 5.42 27.46
CA THR A 217 12.91 5.94 28.80
C THR A 217 13.86 5.34 29.83
N LEU A 218 14.03 4.01 29.82
CA LEU A 218 14.91 3.33 30.76
C LEU A 218 16.36 3.80 30.65
N LEU A 219 16.89 3.88 29.43
CA LEU A 219 18.26 4.31 29.16
C LEU A 219 18.49 5.78 29.53
N THR A 220 17.53 6.66 29.25
CA THR A 220 17.63 8.09 29.60
C THR A 220 17.46 8.32 31.10
N VAL A 221 16.62 7.55 31.80
CA VAL A 221 16.51 7.58 33.27
C VAL A 221 17.82 7.10 33.93
N ALA A 222 18.52 6.15 33.31
CA ALA A 222 19.84 5.71 33.76
C ALA A 222 20.97 6.73 33.49
N GLY A 223 20.65 7.89 32.94
CA GLY A 223 21.61 8.99 32.70
C GLY A 223 22.30 8.93 31.33
N MET A 224 21.85 8.03 30.44
CA MET A 224 22.43 7.95 29.09
C MET A 224 21.95 9.13 28.22
N GLU A 225 22.86 9.64 27.41
CA GLU A 225 22.52 10.66 26.41
C GLU A 225 21.51 10.12 25.39
N VAL A 226 20.56 10.99 24.95
CA VAL A 226 19.46 10.60 24.05
C VAL A 226 19.94 9.99 22.75
N SER A 227 21.02 10.51 22.17
CA SER A 227 21.61 9.97 20.93
C SER A 227 22.15 8.56 21.10
N GLN A 228 22.80 8.27 22.24
CA GLN A 228 23.28 6.94 22.58
C GLN A 228 22.14 5.98 22.91
N ALA A 229 21.14 6.44 23.67
CA ALA A 229 19.93 5.69 23.97
C ALA A 229 19.18 5.33 22.68
N TRP A 230 19.06 6.25 21.72
CA TRP A 230 18.47 6.01 20.40
C TRP A 230 19.21 4.90 19.65
N LYS A 231 20.55 4.97 19.59
CA LYS A 231 21.38 3.95 18.94
C LYS A 231 21.16 2.56 19.53
N LEU A 232 21.17 2.43 20.87
CA LEU A 232 20.94 1.16 21.54
C LEU A 232 19.50 0.65 21.37
N ALA A 233 18.52 1.54 21.37
CA ALA A 233 17.13 1.17 21.14
C ALA A 233 16.91 0.69 19.70
N SER A 234 17.51 1.33 18.70
CA SER A 234 17.32 1.00 17.28
C SER A 234 17.81 -0.41 16.90
N VAL A 235 18.88 -0.90 17.51
CA VAL A 235 19.41 -2.25 17.25
C VAL A 235 18.77 -3.35 18.10
N SER A 236 17.87 -2.99 19.00
CA SER A 236 17.31 -3.92 19.99
C SER A 236 16.14 -4.74 19.50
N GLY A 237 15.63 -4.48 18.30
CA GLY A 237 14.50 -5.19 17.73
C GLY A 237 14.53 -5.16 16.22
N THR A 238 13.50 -5.75 15.61
CA THR A 238 13.33 -5.84 14.16
C THR A 238 11.95 -5.33 13.79
N GLY A 239 11.85 -4.65 12.66
CA GLY A 239 10.59 -4.18 12.09
C GLY A 239 10.65 -2.73 11.64
N THR A 240 9.51 -2.24 11.16
CA THR A 240 9.41 -0.97 10.43
C THR A 240 9.90 0.23 11.24
N LEU A 241 9.56 0.30 12.53
CA LEU A 241 10.00 1.41 13.40
C LEU A 241 11.52 1.38 13.64
N TYR A 242 12.07 0.19 13.89
CA TYR A 242 13.51 0.00 14.09
C TYR A 242 14.32 0.32 12.82
N GLU A 243 13.79 -0.03 11.64
CA GLU A 243 14.39 0.33 10.36
C GLU A 243 14.45 1.85 10.17
N GLU A 244 13.37 2.58 10.48
CA GLU A 244 13.36 4.03 10.38
C GLU A 244 14.26 4.70 11.43
N MET A 245 14.35 4.13 12.64
CA MET A 245 15.30 4.59 13.65
C MET A 245 16.77 4.41 13.19
N ASN A 246 17.08 3.29 12.56
CA ASN A 246 18.41 3.03 11.99
C ASN A 246 18.72 3.98 10.84
N ARG A 247 17.73 4.41 10.04
CA ARG A 247 17.93 5.43 8.99
C ARG A 247 18.35 6.77 9.56
N VAL A 248 17.81 7.17 10.73
CA VAL A 248 18.27 8.38 11.43
C VAL A 248 19.76 8.29 11.76
N LEU A 249 20.25 7.12 12.20
CA LEU A 249 21.67 6.93 12.47
C LEU A 249 22.51 7.02 11.19
N LEU A 250 22.04 6.44 10.10
CA LEU A 250 22.71 6.56 8.78
C LEU A 250 22.72 8.03 8.30
N ASP A 251 21.65 8.79 8.56
CA ASP A 251 21.63 10.22 8.25
C ASP A 251 22.68 10.98 9.08
N PHE A 252 22.89 10.63 10.36
CA PHE A 252 23.96 11.21 11.20
C PHE A 252 25.35 10.84 10.69
N ASP A 253 25.56 9.59 10.30
CA ASP A 253 26.82 9.12 9.70
C ASP A 253 27.14 9.85 8.37
N ASN A 254 26.10 10.28 7.65
CA ASN A 254 26.20 11.09 6.44
C ASN A 254 26.25 12.61 6.70
N ASN A 255 26.48 13.04 7.94
CA ASN A 255 26.54 14.45 8.37
C ASN A 255 25.27 15.26 8.11
N VAL A 256 24.10 14.61 8.07
CA VAL A 256 22.82 15.31 8.03
C VAL A 256 22.54 15.91 9.41
N SER A 257 21.99 17.14 9.44
CA SER A 257 21.69 17.81 10.72
C SER A 257 20.65 17.01 11.52
N PRO A 258 20.74 16.97 12.88
CA PRO A 258 19.79 16.24 13.72
C PRO A 258 18.33 16.66 13.48
N VAL A 259 18.09 17.96 13.29
CA VAL A 259 16.75 18.48 12.99
C VAL A 259 16.19 17.89 11.69
N GLU A 260 17.02 17.81 10.65
CA GLU A 260 16.60 17.28 9.37
C GLU A 260 16.40 15.76 9.42
N ALA A 261 17.30 15.01 10.07
CA ALA A 261 17.20 13.57 10.23
C ALA A 261 15.91 13.15 10.98
N TYR A 262 15.62 13.82 12.10
CA TYR A 262 14.37 13.58 12.83
C TYR A 262 13.12 14.07 12.07
N SER A 263 13.20 15.13 11.28
CA SER A 263 12.09 15.59 10.43
C SER A 263 11.78 14.57 9.31
N ARG A 264 12.82 13.95 8.74
CA ARG A 264 12.65 12.83 7.79
C ARG A 264 11.99 11.63 8.48
N PHE A 265 12.40 11.29 9.70
CA PHE A 265 11.80 10.24 10.50
C PHE A 265 10.31 10.48 10.76
N ILE A 266 9.92 11.71 11.15
CA ILE A 266 8.51 12.12 11.33
C ILE A 266 7.73 11.87 10.04
N THR A 267 8.26 12.31 8.90
CA THR A 267 7.60 12.17 7.59
C THR A 267 7.43 10.71 7.17
N LYS A 268 8.44 9.88 7.45
CA LYS A 268 8.45 8.44 7.11
C LYS A 268 7.51 7.61 7.99
N CYS A 269 7.51 7.88 9.29
CA CYS A 269 6.65 7.17 10.23
C CYS A 269 5.19 7.64 10.16
N ASN A 270 4.97 8.95 9.94
CA ASN A 270 3.64 9.58 9.88
C ASN A 270 2.68 9.08 10.96
N ASN A 271 3.15 9.01 12.20
CA ASN A 271 2.42 8.52 13.36
C ASN A 271 2.50 9.56 14.48
N LEU A 272 1.39 9.76 15.21
CA LEU A 272 1.29 10.79 16.26
C LEU A 272 2.38 10.63 17.34
N TYR A 273 2.61 9.40 17.79
CA TYR A 273 3.57 9.12 18.88
C TYR A 273 5.01 9.32 18.43
N THR A 274 5.37 8.87 17.23
CA THR A 274 6.70 9.09 16.67
C THR A 274 6.95 10.56 16.40
N THR A 275 5.92 11.32 16.00
CA THR A 275 6.01 12.78 15.85
C THR A 275 6.26 13.46 17.18
N LYS A 276 5.49 13.12 18.23
CA LYS A 276 5.71 13.67 19.59
C LYS A 276 7.14 13.38 20.08
N LEU A 277 7.61 12.13 19.92
CA LEU A 277 8.95 11.70 20.31
C LEU A 277 10.04 12.52 19.59
N ALA A 278 10.00 12.56 18.26
CA ALA A 278 11.02 13.23 17.47
C ALA A 278 11.00 14.74 17.68
N THR A 279 9.81 15.36 17.80
CA THR A 279 9.68 16.80 18.13
C THR A 279 10.24 17.10 19.49
N ALA A 280 10.00 16.24 20.48
CA ALA A 280 10.58 16.36 21.81
C ALA A 280 12.11 16.33 21.77
N ILE A 281 12.69 15.42 21.02
CA ILE A 281 14.15 15.33 20.86
C ILE A 281 14.69 16.59 20.18
N ILE A 282 14.08 17.06 19.08
CA ILE A 282 14.50 18.29 18.38
C ILE A 282 14.47 19.50 19.33
N GLN A 283 13.41 19.66 20.10
CA GLN A 283 13.25 20.79 21.02
C GLN A 283 14.25 20.74 22.17
N ASN A 284 14.55 19.55 22.67
CA ASN A 284 15.46 19.38 23.82
C ASN A 284 16.95 19.35 23.45
N THR A 285 17.30 19.25 22.17
CA THR A 285 18.68 19.45 21.70
C THR A 285 19.22 20.84 22.14
N SER A 286 18.30 21.77 22.44
CA SER A 286 18.60 23.14 22.87
C SER A 286 18.45 23.41 24.37
N LYS A 287 17.77 22.56 25.17
CA LYS A 287 17.28 22.92 26.52
C LYS A 287 17.78 22.06 27.69
N GLY A 288 18.45 20.93 27.47
CA GLY A 288 18.99 20.09 28.55
C GLY A 288 18.16 18.87 28.95
N THR A 289 18.79 17.90 29.67
CA THR A 289 18.37 16.50 29.78
C THR A 289 17.24 16.20 30.76
N SER A 290 16.98 17.01 31.77
CA SER A 290 15.99 16.67 32.82
C SER A 290 14.54 16.75 32.35
N GLU A 291 14.22 17.69 31.46
CA GLU A 291 12.88 17.91 30.94
C GLU A 291 12.47 16.78 29.95
N ILE A 292 13.43 16.27 29.19
CA ILE A 292 13.19 15.18 28.24
C ILE A 292 12.84 13.84 28.93
N VAL A 293 13.43 13.57 30.10
CA VAL A 293 13.15 12.35 30.87
C VAL A 293 11.70 12.31 31.34
N SER A 294 11.16 13.44 31.84
CA SER A 294 9.77 13.51 32.28
C SER A 294 8.81 13.31 31.08
N LEU A 295 9.13 13.91 29.95
CA LEU A 295 8.35 13.77 28.73
C LEU A 295 8.40 12.34 28.17
N PHE A 296 9.56 11.68 28.23
CA PHE A 296 9.68 10.27 27.81
C PHE A 296 8.87 9.33 28.71
N ARG A 297 8.82 9.57 30.02
CA ARG A 297 7.94 8.81 30.93
C ARG A 297 6.48 9.00 30.55
N GLN A 298 6.04 10.24 30.34
CA GLN A 298 4.66 10.52 29.94
C GLN A 298 4.30 9.84 28.60
N LEU A 299 5.16 9.95 27.57
CA LEU A 299 4.94 9.30 26.28
C LEU A 299 4.93 7.77 26.40
N ASN A 300 5.77 7.19 27.26
CA ASN A 300 5.77 5.76 27.53
C ASN A 300 4.42 5.32 28.11
N ASP A 301 3.94 5.99 29.15
CA ASP A 301 2.69 5.65 29.82
C ASP A 301 1.49 5.82 28.89
N GLU A 302 1.45 6.93 28.13
CA GLU A 302 0.42 7.18 27.11
C GLU A 302 0.41 6.08 26.03
N SER A 303 1.59 5.70 25.55
CA SER A 303 1.70 4.67 24.50
C SER A 303 1.27 3.27 24.94
N TRP A 304 1.57 2.89 26.19
CA TRP A 304 1.12 1.61 26.76
C TRP A 304 -0.39 1.61 27.01
N LEU A 305 -0.95 2.73 27.44
CA LEU A 305 -2.39 2.86 27.63
C LEU A 305 -3.14 2.68 26.31
N GLU A 306 -2.69 3.35 25.25
CA GLU A 306 -3.30 3.21 23.92
C GLU A 306 -3.12 1.80 23.34
N HIS A 307 -1.95 1.20 23.52
CA HIS A 307 -1.74 -0.20 23.10
C HIS A 307 -2.70 -1.17 23.80
N LYS A 308 -3.00 -0.94 25.07
CA LYS A 308 -4.00 -1.71 25.80
C LYS A 308 -5.41 -1.47 25.27
N HIS A 309 -5.75 -0.22 24.93
CA HIS A 309 -7.04 0.11 24.30
C HIS A 309 -7.18 -0.53 22.92
N ASP A 310 -6.13 -0.50 22.11
CA ASP A 310 -6.14 -1.14 20.79
C ASP A 310 -6.32 -2.66 20.87
N ALA A 311 -5.64 -3.31 21.83
CA ALA A 311 -5.83 -4.74 22.09
C ALA A 311 -7.29 -5.06 22.46
N ARG A 312 -7.91 -4.24 23.32
CA ARG A 312 -9.32 -4.39 23.69
C ARG A 312 -10.24 -4.19 22.49
N ARG A 313 -10.04 -3.12 21.68
CA ARG A 313 -10.80 -2.86 20.44
C ARG A 313 -10.68 -4.01 19.45
N MET A 314 -9.50 -4.63 19.33
CA MET A 314 -9.32 -5.81 18.48
C MET A 314 -10.15 -7.00 18.99
N GLY A 315 -10.19 -7.23 20.29
CA GLY A 315 -11.04 -8.25 20.90
C GLY A 315 -12.53 -8.03 20.58
N GLU A 316 -13.03 -6.81 20.75
CA GLU A 316 -14.42 -6.43 20.45
C GLU A 316 -14.77 -6.59 18.97
N LYS A 317 -13.84 -6.23 18.06
CA LYS A 317 -14.01 -6.44 16.60
C LYS A 317 -14.09 -7.92 16.23
N ILE A 318 -13.33 -8.79 16.90
CA ILE A 318 -13.40 -10.25 16.68
C ILE A 318 -14.77 -10.76 17.12
N GLN A 319 -15.26 -10.35 18.29
CA GLN A 319 -16.57 -10.73 18.79
C GLN A 319 -17.69 -10.28 17.84
N SER A 320 -17.63 -9.04 17.33
CA SER A 320 -18.60 -8.53 16.34
C SER A 320 -18.57 -9.32 15.02
N LYS A 321 -17.39 -9.76 14.57
CA LYS A 321 -17.27 -10.59 13.36
C LYS A 321 -17.85 -11.99 13.52
N LEU A 322 -17.84 -12.54 14.73
CA LEU A 322 -18.46 -13.83 15.02
C LEU A 322 -20.00 -13.75 15.06
N LEU A 323 -20.55 -12.56 15.27
CA LEU A 323 -21.99 -12.33 15.29
C LEU A 323 -22.64 -12.58 13.92
N LEU A 324 -21.95 -12.27 12.82
CA LEU A 324 -22.46 -12.46 11.47
C LEU A 324 -22.72 -13.94 11.11
N PRO A 325 -21.77 -14.90 11.32
CA PRO A 325 -22.04 -16.32 11.10
C PRO A 325 -23.14 -16.87 12.03
N THR A 326 -23.20 -16.43 13.28
CA THR A 326 -24.25 -16.88 14.21
C THR A 326 -25.64 -16.39 13.81
N MET A 327 -25.76 -15.15 13.35
CA MET A 327 -27.01 -14.60 12.78
C MET A 327 -27.45 -15.36 11.53
N LEU A 328 -26.50 -15.73 10.65
CA LEU A 328 -26.81 -16.49 9.43
C LEU A 328 -27.27 -17.91 9.76
N MET A 329 -26.65 -18.54 10.76
CA MET A 329 -27.07 -19.85 11.26
C MET A 329 -28.48 -19.78 11.89
N PHE A 330 -28.77 -18.75 12.68
CA PHE A 330 -30.09 -18.51 13.26
C PHE A 330 -31.16 -18.28 12.18
N ALA A 331 -30.85 -17.47 11.15
CA ALA A 331 -31.74 -17.27 10.02
C ALA A 331 -32.04 -18.59 9.27
N GLY A 332 -31.04 -19.46 9.11
CA GLY A 332 -31.24 -20.78 8.52
C GLY A 332 -32.20 -21.66 9.31
N ILE A 333 -32.11 -21.66 10.65
CA ILE A 333 -33.02 -22.39 11.54
C ILE A 333 -34.44 -21.83 11.41
N ILE A 334 -34.60 -20.49 11.38
CA ILE A 334 -35.91 -19.85 11.22
C ILE A 334 -36.55 -20.26 9.88
N ILE A 335 -35.81 -20.24 8.80
CA ILE A 335 -36.30 -20.65 7.47
C ILE A 335 -36.77 -22.11 7.51
N LEU A 336 -35.99 -23.00 8.14
CA LEU A 336 -36.27 -24.43 8.25
C LEU A 336 -37.58 -24.68 9.02
N ILE A 337 -37.93 -23.82 10.00
CA ILE A 337 -39.19 -23.92 10.75
C ILE A 337 -40.36 -23.27 9.98
N ILE A 338 -40.13 -22.10 9.40
CA ILE A 338 -41.23 -21.34 8.75
C ILE A 338 -41.70 -22.02 7.46
N VAL A 339 -40.81 -22.59 6.65
CA VAL A 339 -41.17 -23.21 5.37
C VAL A 339 -42.21 -24.33 5.53
N PRO A 340 -42.04 -25.34 6.41
CA PRO A 340 -43.07 -26.37 6.59
C PRO A 340 -44.33 -25.84 7.25
N VAL A 341 -44.28 -24.84 8.15
CA VAL A 341 -45.45 -24.23 8.75
C VAL A 341 -46.30 -23.53 7.70
N MET A 342 -45.66 -22.72 6.83
CA MET A 342 -46.35 -22.02 5.74
C MET A 342 -46.88 -22.98 4.67
N SER A 343 -46.20 -24.09 4.40
CA SER A 343 -46.68 -25.10 3.46
C SER A 343 -47.83 -25.94 4.02
N GLY A 344 -47.92 -26.08 5.34
CA GLY A 344 -49.02 -26.77 6.03
C GLY A 344 -50.33 -25.96 6.13
N PHE A 345 -50.28 -24.64 5.86
CA PHE A 345 -51.48 -23.78 5.84
C PHE A 345 -52.16 -23.66 4.46
N ASN A 346 -51.64 -24.30 3.43
CA ASN A 346 -52.27 -24.39 2.10
C ASN A 346 -53.22 -25.62 2.05
N PHE A 347 -54.32 -25.56 2.76
CA PHE A 347 -55.49 -26.38 2.52
C PHE A 347 -56.66 -25.47 2.18
#